data_030336ddda87b1c71dc05b32fc651201
#
_entry.id   030336ddda87b1c71dc05b32fc651201
#
_cell.length_a   1.000
_cell.length_b   1.000
_cell.length_c   1.000
_cell.angle_alpha   90.00
_cell.angle_beta   90.00
_cell.angle_gamma   90.00
#
_symmetry.space_group_name_H-M   'P 1'
#
loop_
_entity.id
_entity.type
_entity.pdbx_description
1 polymer ?
#
loop_
_entity_poly.entity_id
_entity_poly.type
_entity_poly.pdbx_seq_one_letter_code
_entity_poly.pdbx_strand_id
1 'polypeptide(L)'
;MLQQFDERNRDLLININGELLHRDRAGISPFDSAVQGGDAVWEGLRLYNGRIFKLHEHLQRLRGSAEALTFAEIPSDEAIIEQIRRTLAANKMRDGVHIRLTLTRGVKVTSGMDPRLNRSGPTLIVLAEHKAPVYAKSGLSLITSKIRRPPPEILDPRIHHANLLNSILAKIEANNAGADDALLLDLRGFVAETNATHLFVVRGGEVLTSFVVACPEGITRATVLEICVANQIPHREADLTLEEVYSAEEMFCTGTMGELAAVTKVDGRTIGSGEVGRITEWLSQLFAERTKIEGVWVT
;
A
#
# COMPACT_ATOMS: atom_id res chain seq x y z
N MET A 1 13.75 -7.94 2.56
CA MET A 1 13.85 -8.89 3.74
C MET A 1 12.56 -9.65 3.89
N LEU A 2 12.62 -10.97 4.20
CA LEU A 2 11.41 -11.76 4.48
C LEU A 2 10.82 -11.35 5.84
N GLN A 3 9.51 -11.08 5.88
CA GLN A 3 8.83 -10.73 7.11
C GLN A 3 8.75 -11.95 8.02
N GLN A 4 9.03 -11.74 9.32
CA GLN A 4 8.96 -12.79 10.32
C GLN A 4 7.59 -12.79 11.00
N PHE A 5 7.18 -13.97 11.48
CA PHE A 5 5.98 -14.09 12.29
C PHE A 5 6.19 -13.44 13.65
N ASP A 6 5.25 -12.61 14.07
CA ASP A 6 5.23 -12.02 15.41
C ASP A 6 4.35 -12.90 16.32
N GLU A 7 4.90 -13.41 17.40
CA GLU A 7 4.21 -14.32 18.34
C GLU A 7 2.93 -13.72 18.94
N ARG A 8 2.84 -12.41 19.01
CA ARG A 8 1.60 -11.71 19.43
C ARG A 8 0.42 -11.98 18.50
N ASN A 9 0.70 -12.44 17.28
CA ASN A 9 -0.30 -12.75 16.26
C ASN A 9 -0.77 -14.21 16.29
N ARG A 10 -0.37 -15.01 17.30
CA ARG A 10 -0.72 -16.44 17.37
C ARG A 10 -2.22 -16.67 17.46
N ASP A 11 -2.89 -15.90 18.31
CA ASP A 11 -4.32 -16.08 18.63
C ASP A 11 -5.18 -14.92 18.06
N LEU A 12 -4.84 -14.41 16.87
CA LEU A 12 -5.58 -13.31 16.25
C LEU A 12 -7.03 -13.68 15.99
N LEU A 13 -7.91 -12.72 16.25
CA LEU A 13 -9.29 -12.70 15.80
C LEU A 13 -9.40 -11.82 14.55
N ILE A 14 -9.85 -12.43 13.47
CA ILE A 14 -10.09 -11.78 12.18
C ILE A 14 -11.59 -11.48 12.08
N ASN A 15 -11.94 -10.28 11.66
CA ASN A 15 -13.33 -9.88 11.48
C ASN A 15 -13.74 -10.10 10.02
N ILE A 16 -14.78 -10.91 9.81
CA ILE A 16 -15.40 -11.13 8.50
C ILE A 16 -16.89 -10.80 8.65
N ASN A 17 -17.35 -9.73 8.01
CA ASN A 17 -18.73 -9.24 8.08
C ASN A 17 -19.26 -9.07 9.53
N GLY A 18 -18.39 -8.65 10.46
CA GLY A 18 -18.74 -8.46 11.88
C GLY A 18 -18.59 -9.71 12.76
N GLU A 19 -18.31 -10.87 12.20
CA GLU A 19 -17.99 -12.08 12.95
C GLU A 19 -16.48 -12.12 13.24
N LEU A 20 -16.14 -12.33 14.52
CA LEU A 20 -14.74 -12.44 14.99
C LEU A 20 -14.35 -13.93 15.04
N LEU A 21 -13.48 -14.33 14.13
CA LEU A 21 -13.04 -15.72 13.96
C LEU A 21 -11.56 -15.85 14.29
N HIS A 22 -11.17 -16.91 15.02
CA HIS A 22 -9.76 -17.22 15.21
C HIS A 22 -9.06 -17.43 13.86
N ARG A 23 -7.83 -16.93 13.71
CA ARG A 23 -7.06 -16.97 12.45
C ARG A 23 -7.07 -18.34 11.74
N ASP A 24 -7.01 -19.43 12.51
CA ASP A 24 -6.96 -20.79 11.96
C ASP A 24 -8.33 -21.29 11.48
N ARG A 25 -9.41 -20.57 11.78
CA ARG A 25 -10.79 -20.89 11.37
C ARG A 25 -11.39 -19.81 10.48
N ALA A 26 -10.76 -18.65 10.40
CA ALA A 26 -11.21 -17.57 9.53
C ALA A 26 -11.04 -17.97 8.07
N GLY A 27 -12.10 -17.84 7.29
CA GLY A 27 -12.10 -18.18 5.88
C GLY A 27 -13.23 -17.49 5.15
N ILE A 28 -13.08 -17.36 3.85
CA ILE A 28 -14.12 -16.87 2.94
C ILE A 28 -14.55 -17.99 2.01
N SER A 29 -15.79 -17.90 1.52
CA SER A 29 -16.37 -18.90 0.63
C SER A 29 -15.53 -19.06 -0.64
N PRO A 30 -15.34 -20.30 -1.16
CA PRO A 30 -14.80 -20.51 -2.52
C PRO A 30 -15.66 -19.87 -3.63
N PHE A 31 -16.90 -19.50 -3.34
CA PHE A 31 -17.78 -18.74 -4.24
C PHE A 31 -17.61 -17.22 -4.09
N ASP A 32 -16.78 -16.74 -3.18
CA ASP A 32 -16.49 -15.30 -3.10
C ASP A 32 -15.75 -14.82 -4.35
N SER A 33 -16.13 -13.65 -4.83
CA SER A 33 -15.58 -13.04 -6.03
C SER A 33 -14.09 -12.80 -5.96
N ALA A 34 -13.56 -12.53 -4.76
CA ALA A 34 -12.12 -12.38 -4.56
C ALA A 34 -11.36 -13.68 -4.81
N VAL A 35 -11.91 -14.83 -4.38
CA VAL A 35 -11.29 -16.15 -4.59
C VAL A 35 -11.36 -16.56 -6.05
N GLN A 36 -12.50 -16.30 -6.72
CA GLN A 36 -12.70 -16.74 -8.10
C GLN A 36 -12.05 -15.85 -9.15
N GLY A 37 -11.87 -14.55 -8.89
CA GLY A 37 -11.41 -13.61 -9.91
C GLY A 37 -10.59 -12.44 -9.40
N GLY A 38 -10.26 -12.37 -8.11
CA GLY A 38 -9.58 -11.20 -7.53
C GLY A 38 -10.47 -9.94 -7.52
N ASP A 39 -11.79 -10.10 -7.66
CA ASP A 39 -12.77 -9.02 -7.71
C ASP A 39 -13.01 -8.47 -6.30
N ALA A 40 -12.05 -7.67 -5.85
CA ALA A 40 -12.00 -7.05 -4.54
C ALA A 40 -11.14 -5.78 -4.58
N VAL A 41 -11.38 -4.90 -3.63
CA VAL A 41 -10.56 -3.70 -3.33
C VAL A 41 -10.04 -3.77 -1.91
N TRP A 42 -8.97 -3.05 -1.62
CA TRP A 42 -8.35 -3.14 -0.30
C TRP A 42 -7.60 -1.88 0.11
N GLU A 43 -7.36 -1.77 1.42
CA GLU A 43 -6.50 -0.74 2.00
C GLU A 43 -5.52 -1.37 3.00
N GLY A 44 -4.31 -0.80 3.03
CA GLY A 44 -3.37 -1.01 4.11
C GLY A 44 -3.43 0.17 5.05
N LEU A 45 -3.77 -0.04 6.32
CA LEU A 45 -3.85 0.99 7.34
C LEU A 45 -2.81 0.71 8.42
N ARG A 46 -2.38 1.77 9.12
CA ARG A 46 -1.46 1.62 10.23
C ARG A 46 -1.95 2.34 11.47
N LEU A 47 -1.90 1.63 12.59
CA LEU A 47 -2.27 2.13 13.90
C LEU A 47 -1.02 2.65 14.62
N TYR A 48 -1.07 3.93 15.00
CA TYR A 48 -0.05 4.62 15.80
C TYR A 48 -0.69 5.15 17.08
N ASN A 49 -0.31 4.64 18.23
CA ASN A 49 -0.77 5.13 19.53
C ASN A 49 -2.30 5.33 19.62
N GLY A 50 -3.09 4.34 19.18
CA GLY A 50 -4.56 4.38 19.23
C GLY A 50 -5.24 5.10 18.07
N ARG A 51 -4.48 5.67 17.13
CA ARG A 51 -5.00 6.40 15.97
C ARG A 51 -4.60 5.72 14.67
N ILE A 52 -5.49 5.71 13.69
CA ILE A 52 -5.15 5.35 12.30
C ILE A 52 -4.87 6.65 11.53
N PHE A 53 -3.64 6.76 11.03
CA PHE A 53 -3.21 7.89 10.24
C PHE A 53 -3.94 7.92 8.89
N LYS A 54 -4.45 9.10 8.48
CA LYS A 54 -5.16 9.32 7.19
C LYS A 54 -6.30 8.33 6.93
N LEU A 55 -7.05 7.91 7.97
CA LEU A 55 -8.12 6.92 7.85
C LEU A 55 -9.21 7.34 6.85
N HIS A 56 -9.64 8.60 6.87
CA HIS A 56 -10.70 9.08 5.97
C HIS A 56 -10.26 9.03 4.50
N GLU A 57 -9.02 9.42 4.21
CA GLU A 57 -8.45 9.36 2.86
C GLU A 57 -8.33 7.91 2.35
N HIS A 58 -7.96 6.98 3.22
CA HIS A 58 -7.96 5.56 2.91
C HIS A 58 -9.38 5.03 2.62
N LEU A 59 -10.37 5.38 3.43
CA LEU A 59 -11.76 4.96 3.21
C LEU A 59 -12.35 5.58 1.95
N GLN A 60 -12.03 6.85 1.66
CA GLN A 60 -12.42 7.50 0.41
C GLN A 60 -11.85 6.76 -0.80
N ARG A 61 -10.56 6.36 -0.77
CA ARG A 61 -9.95 5.59 -1.86
C ARG A 61 -10.53 4.18 -1.98
N LEU A 62 -10.79 3.51 -0.86
CA LEU A 62 -11.48 2.21 -0.86
C LEU A 62 -12.84 2.30 -1.54
N ARG A 63 -13.64 3.31 -1.16
CA ARG A 63 -14.97 3.58 -1.72
C ARG A 63 -14.90 3.90 -3.20
N GLY A 64 -14.06 4.85 -3.61
CA GLY A 64 -13.86 5.20 -5.02
C GLY A 64 -13.42 4.01 -5.87
N SER A 65 -12.56 3.13 -5.32
CA SER A 65 -12.16 1.90 -5.99
C SER A 65 -13.31 0.90 -6.12
N ALA A 66 -14.15 0.75 -5.10
CA ALA A 66 -15.33 -0.13 -5.14
C ALA A 66 -16.40 0.41 -6.10
N GLU A 67 -16.62 1.73 -6.13
CA GLU A 67 -17.54 2.41 -7.06
C GLU A 67 -17.08 2.26 -8.51
N ALA A 68 -15.78 2.42 -8.79
CA ALA A 68 -15.21 2.21 -10.11
C ALA A 68 -15.41 0.77 -10.64
N LEU A 69 -15.45 -0.21 -9.73
CA LEU A 69 -15.81 -1.60 -10.02
C LEU A 69 -17.33 -1.86 -9.93
N THR A 70 -18.15 -0.82 -9.74
CA THR A 70 -19.61 -0.91 -9.63
C THR A 70 -20.10 -1.87 -8.52
N PHE A 71 -19.46 -1.84 -7.35
CA PHE A 71 -19.94 -2.61 -6.20
C PHE A 71 -21.27 -2.04 -5.72
N ALA A 72 -22.23 -2.92 -5.43
CA ALA A 72 -23.48 -2.56 -4.76
C ALA A 72 -23.29 -2.59 -3.24
N GLU A 73 -24.13 -1.82 -2.53
CA GLU A 73 -24.24 -1.87 -1.06
C GLU A 73 -22.91 -1.69 -0.30
N ILE A 74 -22.06 -0.76 -0.78
CA ILE A 74 -20.79 -0.45 -0.10
C ILE A 74 -21.10 0.02 1.33
N PRO A 75 -20.50 -0.60 2.39
CA PRO A 75 -20.74 -0.19 3.77
C PRO A 75 -20.37 1.28 4.00
N SER A 76 -21.07 1.96 4.92
CA SER A 76 -20.70 3.33 5.28
C SER A 76 -19.34 3.37 5.99
N ASP A 77 -18.68 4.52 5.97
CA ASP A 77 -17.39 4.70 6.63
C ASP A 77 -17.49 4.44 8.14
N GLU A 78 -18.61 4.85 8.78
CA GLU A 78 -18.88 4.59 10.19
C GLU A 78 -19.00 3.09 10.47
N ALA A 79 -19.68 2.35 9.59
CA ALA A 79 -19.80 0.89 9.72
C ALA A 79 -18.43 0.20 9.60
N ILE A 80 -17.60 0.64 8.66
CA ILE A 80 -16.23 0.10 8.49
C ILE A 80 -15.37 0.44 9.71
N ILE A 81 -15.39 1.69 10.17
CA ILE A 81 -14.64 2.14 11.36
C ILE A 81 -15.04 1.34 12.60
N GLU A 82 -16.33 1.07 12.77
CA GLU A 82 -16.81 0.26 13.89
C GLU A 82 -16.27 -1.18 13.83
N GLN A 83 -16.22 -1.80 12.63
CA GLN A 83 -15.62 -3.13 12.49
C GLN A 83 -14.11 -3.12 12.78
N ILE A 84 -13.40 -2.06 12.40
CA ILE A 84 -11.99 -1.87 12.76
C ILE A 84 -11.84 -1.78 14.28
N ARG A 85 -12.64 -0.92 14.96
CA ARG A 85 -12.61 -0.77 16.43
C ARG A 85 -12.85 -2.09 17.16
N ARG A 86 -13.89 -2.82 16.74
CA ARG A 86 -14.22 -4.13 17.31
C ARG A 86 -13.07 -5.13 17.15
N THR A 87 -12.43 -5.15 15.98
CA THR A 87 -11.30 -6.04 15.71
C THR A 87 -10.09 -5.69 16.57
N LEU A 88 -9.75 -4.40 16.68
CA LEU A 88 -8.64 -3.93 17.52
C LEU A 88 -8.88 -4.19 19.00
N ALA A 89 -10.10 -3.93 19.49
CA ALA A 89 -10.48 -4.18 20.88
C ALA A 89 -10.42 -5.66 21.24
N ALA A 90 -10.95 -6.55 20.38
CA ALA A 90 -10.93 -8.00 20.58
C ALA A 90 -9.51 -8.56 20.64
N ASN A 91 -8.56 -7.99 19.89
CA ASN A 91 -7.15 -8.36 19.88
C ASN A 91 -6.29 -7.54 20.87
N LYS A 92 -6.89 -6.62 21.64
CA LYS A 92 -6.20 -5.74 22.61
C LYS A 92 -5.07 -4.91 21.98
N MET A 93 -5.27 -4.50 20.73
CA MET A 93 -4.27 -3.76 19.95
C MET A 93 -4.42 -2.25 20.12
N ARG A 94 -3.28 -1.56 20.33
CA ARG A 94 -3.24 -0.10 20.52
C ARG A 94 -2.15 0.60 19.73
N ASP A 95 -1.09 -0.10 19.34
CA ASP A 95 0.05 0.48 18.60
C ASP A 95 0.83 -0.57 17.84
N GLY A 96 1.58 -0.13 16.80
CA GLY A 96 2.44 -1.02 16.02
C GLY A 96 1.68 -2.06 15.21
N VAL A 97 0.45 -1.75 14.79
CA VAL A 97 -0.43 -2.66 14.09
C VAL A 97 -0.61 -2.25 12.64
N HIS A 98 -0.50 -3.21 11.75
CA HIS A 98 -0.94 -3.11 10.37
C HIS A 98 -2.34 -3.72 10.23
N ILE A 99 -3.21 -3.03 9.49
CA ILE A 99 -4.56 -3.51 9.21
C ILE A 99 -4.68 -3.68 7.69
N ARG A 100 -4.95 -4.90 7.26
CA ARG A 100 -5.42 -5.19 5.90
C ARG A 100 -6.95 -5.13 5.92
N LEU A 101 -7.49 -4.08 5.33
CA LEU A 101 -8.92 -3.91 5.11
C LEU A 101 -9.23 -4.36 3.69
N THR A 102 -10.09 -5.36 3.51
CA THR A 102 -10.47 -5.87 2.19
C THR A 102 -11.97 -5.87 2.05
N LEU A 103 -12.46 -5.36 0.91
CA LEU A 103 -13.86 -5.40 0.52
C LEU A 103 -13.96 -6.17 -0.79
N THR A 104 -14.60 -7.34 -0.76
CA THR A 104 -14.87 -8.13 -1.97
C THR A 104 -16.25 -7.77 -2.51
N ARG A 105 -16.55 -8.09 -3.77
CA ARG A 105 -17.92 -7.95 -4.28
C ARG A 105 -18.90 -8.88 -3.55
N GLY A 106 -18.41 -9.90 -2.84
CA GLY A 106 -19.20 -10.86 -2.07
C GLY A 106 -19.34 -12.22 -2.73
N VAL A 107 -20.20 -13.04 -2.12
CA VAL A 107 -20.41 -14.44 -2.50
C VAL A 107 -21.36 -14.54 -3.70
N LYS A 108 -21.02 -15.37 -4.67
CA LYS A 108 -21.84 -15.68 -5.86
C LYS A 108 -22.77 -16.86 -5.59
N VAL A 109 -23.92 -16.86 -6.20
CA VAL A 109 -24.89 -17.98 -6.13
C VAL A 109 -24.40 -19.23 -6.86
N THR A 110 -23.48 -19.06 -7.84
CA THR A 110 -22.77 -20.11 -8.56
C THR A 110 -21.48 -19.54 -9.13
N SER A 111 -20.52 -20.38 -9.52
CA SER A 111 -19.28 -19.93 -10.15
C SER A 111 -19.52 -19.26 -11.50
N GLY A 112 -18.71 -18.27 -11.84
CA GLY A 112 -18.80 -17.52 -13.09
C GLY A 112 -18.21 -16.10 -12.95
N MET A 113 -17.98 -15.41 -14.06
CA MET A 113 -17.39 -14.07 -14.08
C MET A 113 -18.43 -12.93 -14.06
N ASP A 114 -19.72 -13.25 -14.24
CA ASP A 114 -20.77 -12.23 -14.28
C ASP A 114 -21.03 -11.67 -12.86
N PRO A 115 -20.84 -10.36 -12.63
CA PRO A 115 -21.07 -9.74 -11.32
C PRO A 115 -22.53 -9.79 -10.86
N ARG A 116 -23.50 -10.02 -11.76
CA ARG A 116 -24.93 -10.23 -11.42
C ARG A 116 -25.18 -11.51 -10.64
N LEU A 117 -24.21 -12.42 -10.56
CA LEU A 117 -24.26 -13.62 -9.72
C LEU A 117 -24.08 -13.29 -8.23
N ASN A 118 -23.55 -12.11 -7.89
CA ASN A 118 -23.43 -11.65 -6.51
C ASN A 118 -24.78 -11.08 -6.02
N ARG A 119 -25.36 -11.70 -4.99
CA ARG A 119 -26.68 -11.31 -4.45
C ARG A 119 -26.71 -11.14 -2.93
N SER A 120 -25.56 -11.35 -2.26
CA SER A 120 -25.46 -11.31 -0.80
C SER A 120 -24.77 -10.04 -0.27
N GLY A 121 -24.51 -9.06 -1.14
CA GLY A 121 -23.72 -7.89 -0.79
C GLY A 121 -22.23 -8.18 -0.61
N PRO A 122 -21.41 -7.14 -0.36
CA PRO A 122 -19.97 -7.25 -0.20
C PRO A 122 -19.56 -8.05 1.03
N THR A 123 -18.37 -8.68 0.96
CA THR A 123 -17.70 -9.25 2.14
C THR A 123 -16.63 -8.27 2.64
N LEU A 124 -16.80 -7.76 3.86
CA LEU A 124 -15.80 -6.92 4.53
C LEU A 124 -14.89 -7.77 5.42
N ILE A 125 -13.59 -7.67 5.22
CA ILE A 125 -12.58 -8.40 6.00
C ILE A 125 -11.65 -7.38 6.66
N VAL A 126 -11.51 -7.46 7.99
CA VAL A 126 -10.54 -6.68 8.76
C VAL A 126 -9.54 -7.63 9.40
N LEU A 127 -8.34 -7.67 8.85
CA LEU A 127 -7.20 -8.41 9.39
C LEU A 127 -6.22 -7.40 10.03
N ALA A 128 -6.09 -7.43 11.35
CA ALA A 128 -5.15 -6.63 12.10
C ALA A 128 -4.00 -7.50 12.64
N GLU A 129 -2.76 -7.08 12.42
CA GLU A 129 -1.55 -7.81 12.85
C GLU A 129 -0.56 -6.86 13.53
N HIS A 130 0.06 -7.29 14.61
CA HIS A 130 1.28 -6.66 15.08
C HIS A 130 2.37 -6.84 14.03
N LYS A 131 2.88 -5.73 13.49
CA LYS A 131 3.83 -5.79 12.38
C LYS A 131 4.72 -4.55 12.37
N ALA A 132 6.02 -4.77 12.48
CA ALA A 132 7.00 -3.70 12.32
C ALA A 132 7.01 -3.16 10.88
N PRO A 133 7.50 -1.93 10.64
CA PRO A 133 7.77 -1.45 9.29
C PRO A 133 8.60 -2.46 8.49
N VAL A 134 8.23 -2.68 7.22
CA VAL A 134 8.77 -3.79 6.41
C VAL A 134 10.19 -3.55 5.90
N TYR A 135 10.66 -2.31 5.89
CA TYR A 135 11.93 -1.96 5.28
C TYR A 135 13.02 -1.68 6.31
N ALA A 136 14.24 -2.11 5.99
CA ALA A 136 15.41 -1.81 6.81
C ALA A 136 15.78 -0.33 6.69
N LYS A 137 16.18 0.29 7.79
CA LYS A 137 16.65 1.68 7.81
C LYS A 137 17.98 1.89 7.06
N SER A 138 18.72 0.81 6.76
CA SER A 138 20.01 0.86 6.06
C SER A 138 19.92 1.12 4.55
N GLY A 139 18.70 1.21 4.02
CA GLY A 139 18.45 1.41 2.60
C GLY A 139 18.10 0.13 1.85
N LEU A 140 17.43 0.30 0.72
CA LEU A 140 16.93 -0.77 -0.14
C LEU A 140 17.76 -0.88 -1.41
N SER A 141 17.83 -2.11 -1.94
CA SER A 141 18.33 -2.41 -3.27
C SER A 141 17.16 -2.78 -4.18
N LEU A 142 17.02 -2.12 -5.32
CA LEU A 142 15.99 -2.38 -6.30
C LEU A 142 16.58 -2.92 -7.61
N ILE A 143 15.76 -3.64 -8.37
CA ILE A 143 16.02 -3.92 -9.79
C ILE A 143 14.91 -3.30 -10.64
N THR A 144 15.22 -2.96 -11.88
CA THR A 144 14.21 -2.61 -12.87
C THR A 144 13.56 -3.88 -13.43
N SER A 145 12.28 -4.06 -13.17
CA SER A 145 11.52 -5.22 -13.64
C SER A 145 11.30 -5.17 -15.16
N LYS A 146 11.26 -6.33 -15.79
CA LYS A 146 10.78 -6.50 -17.18
C LYS A 146 9.26 -6.34 -17.26
N ILE A 147 8.56 -6.57 -16.16
CA ILE A 147 7.12 -6.37 -16.04
C ILE A 147 6.82 -4.88 -16.10
N ARG A 148 5.79 -4.52 -16.87
CA ARG A 148 5.32 -3.13 -16.97
C ARG A 148 4.03 -2.95 -16.21
N ARG A 149 3.81 -1.74 -15.69
CA ARG A 149 2.51 -1.39 -15.11
C ARG A 149 1.47 -1.25 -16.22
N PRO A 150 0.27 -1.86 -16.07
CA PRO A 150 -0.78 -1.72 -17.05
C PRO A 150 -1.27 -0.27 -17.12
N PRO A 151 -1.67 0.22 -18.30
CA PRO A 151 -2.36 1.49 -18.42
C PRO A 151 -3.85 1.31 -18.05
N PRO A 152 -4.58 2.42 -17.80
CA PRO A 152 -5.99 2.38 -17.42
C PRO A 152 -6.91 1.58 -18.37
N GLU A 153 -6.56 1.50 -19.65
CA GLU A 153 -7.33 0.78 -20.69
C GLU A 153 -7.23 -0.75 -20.57
N ILE A 154 -6.25 -1.27 -19.82
CA ILE A 154 -6.08 -2.71 -19.60
C ILE A 154 -6.65 -3.12 -18.24
N LEU A 155 -6.14 -2.52 -17.19
CA LEU A 155 -6.61 -2.67 -15.82
C LEU A 155 -6.18 -1.41 -15.06
N ASP A 156 -7.13 -0.53 -14.78
CA ASP A 156 -6.81 0.79 -14.22
C ASP A 156 -6.07 0.66 -12.88
N PRO A 157 -4.78 0.99 -12.84
CA PRO A 157 -3.98 0.85 -11.63
C PRO A 157 -4.35 1.87 -10.54
N ARG A 158 -5.16 2.89 -10.86
CA ARG A 158 -5.69 3.85 -9.87
C ARG A 158 -6.75 3.21 -8.98
N ILE A 159 -7.42 2.15 -9.46
CA ILE A 159 -8.27 1.30 -8.61
C ILE A 159 -7.38 0.47 -7.70
N HIS A 160 -7.52 0.63 -6.39
CA HIS A 160 -6.71 -0.12 -5.42
C HIS A 160 -7.26 -1.54 -5.24
N HIS A 161 -7.23 -2.32 -6.33
CA HIS A 161 -7.80 -3.65 -6.46
C HIS A 161 -6.91 -4.76 -5.91
N ALA A 162 -7.49 -5.94 -5.66
CA ALA A 162 -6.77 -7.12 -5.15
C ALA A 162 -6.09 -7.97 -6.25
N ASN A 163 -6.15 -7.56 -7.52
CA ASN A 163 -5.47 -8.21 -8.64
C ASN A 163 -3.97 -7.87 -8.66
N LEU A 164 -3.21 -8.41 -7.72
CA LEU A 164 -1.81 -8.05 -7.47
C LEU A 164 -0.79 -8.90 -8.23
N LEU A 165 -1.20 -9.71 -9.21
CA LEU A 165 -0.27 -10.60 -9.96
C LEU A 165 0.83 -9.81 -10.66
N ASN A 166 0.53 -8.63 -11.22
CA ASN A 166 1.54 -7.76 -11.84
C ASN A 166 2.66 -7.40 -10.84
N SER A 167 2.29 -6.97 -9.62
CA SER A 167 3.22 -6.66 -8.53
C SER A 167 3.96 -7.89 -8.02
N ILE A 168 3.28 -9.04 -7.91
CA ILE A 168 3.87 -10.30 -7.44
C ILE A 168 4.92 -10.83 -8.43
N LEU A 169 4.65 -10.76 -9.73
CA LEU A 169 5.61 -11.17 -10.77
C LEU A 169 6.87 -10.31 -10.74
N ALA A 170 6.73 -9.00 -10.59
CA ALA A 170 7.87 -8.11 -10.42
C ALA A 170 8.65 -8.40 -9.13
N LYS A 171 7.95 -8.71 -8.02
CA LYS A 171 8.62 -9.13 -6.77
C LYS A 171 9.38 -10.46 -6.91
N ILE A 172 8.88 -11.40 -7.70
CA ILE A 172 9.58 -12.65 -8.02
C ILE A 172 10.88 -12.34 -8.76
N GLU A 173 10.87 -11.43 -9.74
CA GLU A 173 12.10 -10.99 -10.42
C GLU A 173 13.11 -10.40 -9.44
N ALA A 174 12.67 -9.51 -8.53
CA ALA A 174 13.52 -8.93 -7.50
C ALA A 174 14.14 -10.01 -6.58
N ASN A 175 13.32 -10.95 -6.10
CA ASN A 175 13.79 -12.05 -5.26
C ASN A 175 14.86 -12.92 -5.98
N ASN A 176 14.65 -13.23 -7.26
CA ASN A 176 15.59 -14.00 -8.06
C ASN A 176 16.92 -13.27 -8.31
N ALA A 177 16.88 -11.94 -8.32
CA ALA A 177 18.06 -11.09 -8.44
C ALA A 177 18.74 -10.76 -7.10
N GLY A 178 18.17 -11.21 -5.96
CA GLY A 178 18.68 -10.90 -4.63
C GLY A 178 18.43 -9.44 -4.20
N ALA A 179 17.47 -8.75 -4.83
CA ALA A 179 17.08 -7.40 -4.50
C ALA A 179 15.90 -7.35 -3.52
N ASP A 180 15.72 -6.23 -2.83
CA ASP A 180 14.64 -6.04 -1.87
C ASP A 180 13.30 -5.87 -2.56
N ASP A 181 13.21 -5.08 -3.64
CA ASP A 181 11.99 -4.83 -4.41
C ASP A 181 12.31 -4.57 -5.89
N ALA A 182 11.27 -4.45 -6.71
CA ALA A 182 11.37 -4.15 -8.14
C ALA A 182 10.80 -2.77 -8.46
N LEU A 183 11.53 -2.03 -9.27
CA LEU A 183 11.10 -0.80 -9.92
C LEU A 183 10.34 -1.17 -11.21
N LEU A 184 9.13 -0.64 -11.40
CA LEU A 184 8.32 -0.87 -12.59
C LEU A 184 8.20 0.41 -13.42
N LEU A 185 8.31 0.24 -14.72
CA LEU A 185 8.02 1.29 -15.70
C LEU A 185 6.60 1.14 -16.24
N ASP A 186 6.04 2.24 -16.72
CA ASP A 186 4.82 2.23 -17.53
C ASP A 186 5.12 1.76 -18.96
N LEU A 187 4.11 1.70 -19.81
CA LEU A 187 4.27 1.29 -21.22
C LEU A 187 5.00 2.34 -22.07
N ARG A 188 5.11 3.59 -21.62
CA ARG A 188 5.88 4.65 -22.27
C ARG A 188 7.38 4.58 -21.94
N GLY A 189 7.75 3.76 -20.92
CA GLY A 189 9.13 3.59 -20.45
C GLY A 189 9.51 4.52 -19.30
N PHE A 190 8.57 5.30 -18.76
CA PHE A 190 8.79 6.11 -17.59
C PHE A 190 8.56 5.33 -16.30
N VAL A 191 9.23 5.74 -15.25
CA VAL A 191 9.09 5.17 -13.90
C VAL A 191 7.66 5.37 -13.40
N ALA A 192 6.99 4.30 -13.02
CA ALA A 192 5.64 4.33 -12.45
C ALA A 192 5.69 4.26 -10.92
N GLU A 193 6.12 3.13 -10.39
CA GLU A 193 6.22 2.86 -8.95
C GLU A 193 7.10 1.63 -8.71
N THR A 194 7.23 1.15 -7.47
CA THR A 194 7.76 -0.20 -7.21
C THR A 194 6.66 -1.26 -7.25
N ASN A 195 7.00 -2.50 -6.94
CA ASN A 195 5.98 -3.57 -6.83
C ASN A 195 4.97 -3.36 -5.67
N ALA A 196 5.25 -2.46 -4.72
CA ALA A 196 4.40 -2.26 -3.54
C ALA A 196 4.38 -0.84 -2.97
N THR A 197 5.20 0.09 -3.49
CA THR A 197 5.40 1.45 -2.96
C THR A 197 5.61 2.46 -4.06
N HIS A 198 5.26 3.71 -3.80
CA HIS A 198 5.68 4.82 -4.64
C HIS A 198 7.14 5.17 -4.40
N LEU A 199 7.72 5.91 -5.32
CA LEU A 199 9.10 6.35 -5.18
C LEU A 199 9.25 7.86 -5.41
N PHE A 200 10.31 8.38 -4.82
CA PHE A 200 10.80 9.73 -5.00
C PHE A 200 12.31 9.70 -5.29
N VAL A 201 12.77 10.66 -6.07
CA VAL A 201 14.18 10.94 -6.28
C VAL A 201 14.47 12.38 -5.89
N VAL A 202 15.70 12.65 -5.45
CA VAL A 202 16.18 14.01 -5.17
C VAL A 202 17.26 14.36 -6.19
N ARG A 203 17.10 15.51 -6.85
CA ARG A 203 18.06 16.03 -7.83
C ARG A 203 18.16 17.55 -7.69
N GLY A 204 19.36 18.07 -7.55
CA GLY A 204 19.57 19.51 -7.35
C GLY A 204 18.83 20.08 -6.14
N GLY A 205 18.61 19.27 -5.09
CA GLY A 205 17.83 19.65 -3.92
C GLY A 205 16.30 19.66 -4.14
N GLU A 206 15.79 19.28 -5.32
CA GLU A 206 14.37 19.16 -5.63
C GLU A 206 13.90 17.71 -5.46
N VAL A 207 12.74 17.52 -4.83
CA VAL A 207 12.09 16.22 -4.61
C VAL A 207 11.15 15.94 -5.78
N LEU A 208 11.39 14.86 -6.52
CA LEU A 208 10.64 14.49 -7.72
C LEU A 208 9.92 13.15 -7.52
N THR A 209 8.71 13.01 -8.02
CA THR A 209 7.97 11.74 -8.06
C THR A 209 7.19 11.61 -9.35
N SER A 210 6.87 10.37 -9.73
CA SER A 210 6.11 10.08 -10.95
C SER A 210 4.69 10.64 -10.90
N PHE A 211 4.16 11.04 -12.07
CA PHE A 211 2.72 11.27 -12.22
C PHE A 211 1.92 10.00 -11.92
N VAL A 212 0.72 10.17 -11.38
CA VAL A 212 -0.23 9.07 -11.10
C VAL A 212 -0.94 8.66 -12.39
N VAL A 213 -0.21 8.03 -13.31
CA VAL A 213 -0.73 7.52 -14.59
C VAL A 213 -0.90 6.01 -14.55
N ALA A 214 0.12 5.31 -14.07
CA ALA A 214 0.17 3.84 -14.03
C ALA A 214 0.41 3.30 -12.60
N CYS A 215 -0.13 3.99 -11.61
CA CYS A 215 -0.07 3.62 -10.19
C CYS A 215 -1.28 4.21 -9.46
N PRO A 216 -1.66 3.70 -8.27
CA PRO A 216 -2.70 4.31 -7.46
C PRO A 216 -2.27 5.67 -6.88
N GLU A 217 -3.21 6.50 -6.45
CA GLU A 217 -2.91 7.69 -5.65
C GLU A 217 -2.41 7.26 -4.27
N GLY A 218 -1.10 7.34 -4.05
CA GLY A 218 -0.50 6.92 -2.79
C GLY A 218 -0.75 7.92 -1.67
N ILE A 219 -1.40 7.50 -0.60
CA ILE A 219 -1.70 8.38 0.55
C ILE A 219 -0.41 8.83 1.26
N THR A 220 0.55 7.92 1.44
CA THR A 220 1.87 8.30 1.96
C THR A 220 2.61 9.23 0.97
N ARG A 221 2.51 8.98 -0.35
CA ARG A 221 3.05 9.87 -1.38
C ARG A 221 2.44 11.28 -1.27
N ALA A 222 1.12 11.38 -1.20
CA ALA A 222 0.42 12.66 -1.04
C ALA A 222 0.87 13.38 0.24
N THR A 223 1.00 12.64 1.36
CA THR A 223 1.49 13.19 2.62
C THR A 223 2.92 13.75 2.51
N VAL A 224 3.81 13.09 1.76
CA VAL A 224 5.17 13.63 1.51
C VAL A 224 5.10 14.94 0.72
N LEU A 225 4.26 15.02 -0.32
CA LEU A 225 4.07 16.27 -1.06
C LEU A 225 3.47 17.39 -0.17
N GLU A 226 2.49 17.09 0.70
CA GLU A 226 1.98 18.01 1.71
C GLU A 226 3.09 18.51 2.65
N ILE A 227 3.98 17.62 3.08
CA ILE A 227 5.13 17.97 3.94
C ILE A 227 6.10 18.88 3.17
N CYS A 228 6.37 18.60 1.89
CA CYS A 228 7.22 19.46 1.06
C CYS A 228 6.64 20.87 0.94
N VAL A 229 5.33 21.00 0.67
CA VAL A 229 4.63 22.30 0.63
C VAL A 229 4.78 23.04 1.96
N ALA A 230 4.45 22.38 3.07
CA ALA A 230 4.46 22.99 4.41
C ALA A 230 5.85 23.48 4.86
N ASN A 231 6.92 22.83 4.39
CA ASN A 231 8.30 23.13 4.75
C ASN A 231 9.09 23.83 3.62
N GLN A 232 8.40 24.29 2.57
CA GLN A 232 9.01 25.00 1.43
C GLN A 232 10.15 24.20 0.76
N ILE A 233 10.04 22.85 0.75
CA ILE A 233 10.96 21.96 0.06
C ILE A 233 10.57 21.96 -1.43
N PRO A 234 11.49 22.32 -2.35
CA PRO A 234 11.22 22.25 -3.78
C PRO A 234 10.78 20.84 -4.20
N HIS A 235 9.67 20.73 -4.89
CA HIS A 235 9.15 19.44 -5.31
C HIS A 235 8.26 19.57 -6.54
N ARG A 236 8.15 18.50 -7.33
CA ARG A 236 7.20 18.38 -8.44
C ARG A 236 6.94 16.93 -8.83
N GLU A 237 5.87 16.74 -9.56
CA GLU A 237 5.60 15.51 -10.29
C GLU A 237 6.20 15.59 -11.71
N ALA A 238 6.72 14.46 -12.21
CA ALA A 238 7.36 14.40 -13.53
C ALA A 238 7.28 12.99 -14.13
N ASP A 239 7.36 12.89 -15.44
CA ASP A 239 7.71 11.64 -16.10
C ASP A 239 9.22 11.38 -15.87
N LEU A 240 9.54 10.46 -14.96
CA LEU A 240 10.91 10.13 -14.58
C LEU A 240 11.47 9.02 -15.47
N THR A 241 12.67 9.23 -15.99
CA THR A 241 13.43 8.22 -16.74
C THR A 241 14.33 7.40 -15.82
N LEU A 242 14.76 6.21 -16.27
CA LEU A 242 15.78 5.44 -15.54
C LEU A 242 17.12 6.19 -15.41
N GLU A 243 17.48 7.01 -16.40
CA GLU A 243 18.70 7.82 -16.35
C GLU A 243 18.64 8.84 -15.20
N GLU A 244 17.47 9.47 -14.99
CA GLU A 244 17.26 10.38 -13.87
C GLU A 244 17.29 9.65 -12.53
N VAL A 245 16.78 8.43 -12.45
CA VAL A 245 16.90 7.58 -11.26
C VAL A 245 18.37 7.27 -10.97
N TYR A 246 19.13 6.81 -11.96
CA TYR A 246 20.55 6.45 -11.76
C TYR A 246 21.44 7.63 -11.40
N SER A 247 21.08 8.85 -11.83
CA SER A 247 21.81 10.09 -11.54
C SER A 247 21.26 10.85 -10.34
N ALA A 248 20.29 10.29 -9.60
CA ALA A 248 19.72 10.93 -8.43
C ALA A 248 20.73 11.06 -7.28
N GLU A 249 20.64 12.14 -6.54
CA GLU A 249 21.43 12.37 -5.31
C GLU A 249 20.93 11.54 -4.15
N GLU A 250 19.59 11.36 -4.07
CA GLU A 250 18.92 10.51 -3.10
C GLU A 250 17.71 9.85 -3.78
N MET A 251 17.29 8.70 -3.25
CA MET A 251 16.07 8.04 -3.66
C MET A 251 15.41 7.39 -2.43
N PHE A 252 14.08 7.41 -2.38
CA PHE A 252 13.32 6.72 -1.34
C PHE A 252 11.97 6.23 -1.84
N CYS A 253 11.48 5.19 -1.19
CA CYS A 253 10.14 4.63 -1.40
C CYS A 253 9.18 5.10 -0.31
N THR A 254 7.88 5.15 -0.63
CA THR A 254 6.83 5.55 0.32
C THR A 254 5.64 4.60 0.28
N GLY A 255 5.16 4.21 1.45
CA GLY A 255 3.96 3.37 1.58
C GLY A 255 3.54 3.19 3.03
N THR A 256 2.29 2.86 3.26
CA THR A 256 1.72 2.73 4.62
C THR A 256 2.49 1.72 5.48
N MET A 257 3.00 0.64 4.89
CA MET A 257 3.74 -0.42 5.61
C MET A 257 5.20 -0.09 5.88
N GLY A 258 5.83 0.69 5.04
CA GLY A 258 7.26 0.99 5.10
C GLY A 258 7.56 2.42 5.47
N GLU A 259 6.52 3.25 5.59
CA GLU A 259 6.66 4.71 5.79
C GLU A 259 7.53 5.31 4.67
N LEU A 260 8.66 5.92 5.01
CA LEU A 260 9.69 6.34 4.05
C LEU A 260 10.91 5.43 4.23
N ALA A 261 11.37 4.83 3.13
CA ALA A 261 12.54 3.96 3.14
C ALA A 261 13.53 4.37 2.05
N ALA A 262 14.75 4.69 2.43
CA ALA A 262 15.79 5.06 1.47
C ALA A 262 16.07 3.92 0.48
N VAL A 263 16.40 4.26 -0.76
CA VAL A 263 16.91 3.35 -1.77
C VAL A 263 18.35 3.73 -2.08
N THR A 264 19.26 2.82 -1.84
CA THR A 264 20.71 3.06 -1.98
C THR A 264 21.30 2.42 -3.21
N LYS A 265 20.56 1.52 -3.88
CA LYS A 265 21.02 0.84 -5.07
C LYS A 265 19.85 0.52 -6.03
N VAL A 266 20.07 0.72 -7.34
CA VAL A 266 19.15 0.31 -8.40
C VAL A 266 19.96 -0.35 -9.53
N ASP A 267 19.58 -1.57 -9.94
CA ASP A 267 20.25 -2.37 -10.98
C ASP A 267 21.76 -2.52 -10.75
N GLY A 268 22.16 -2.71 -9.49
CA GLY A 268 23.57 -2.82 -9.09
C GLY A 268 24.31 -1.47 -9.02
N ARG A 269 23.70 -0.37 -9.43
CA ARG A 269 24.28 0.97 -9.38
C ARG A 269 23.98 1.63 -8.05
N THR A 270 24.98 2.24 -7.43
CA THR A 270 24.81 3.03 -6.21
C THR A 270 24.09 4.33 -6.53
N ILE A 271 23.09 4.70 -5.73
CA ILE A 271 22.36 5.97 -5.81
C ILE A 271 23.04 6.96 -4.85
N GLY A 272 23.39 8.12 -5.37
CA GLY A 272 24.07 9.18 -4.61
C GLY A 272 25.33 8.67 -3.92
N SER A 273 25.41 8.83 -2.61
CA SER A 273 26.51 8.34 -1.78
C SER A 273 26.41 6.85 -1.41
N GLY A 274 25.28 6.20 -1.68
CA GLY A 274 24.99 4.85 -1.17
C GLY A 274 24.49 4.79 0.28
N GLU A 275 24.25 5.94 0.87
CA GLU A 275 23.76 6.12 2.23
C GLU A 275 22.39 6.81 2.22
N VAL A 276 21.73 6.86 3.37
CA VAL A 276 20.47 7.63 3.53
C VAL A 276 20.76 9.12 3.35
N GLY A 277 20.11 9.75 2.40
CA GLY A 277 20.32 11.15 2.11
C GLY A 277 19.64 12.08 3.13
N ARG A 278 20.13 13.32 3.23
CA ARG A 278 19.67 14.32 4.22
C ARG A 278 18.20 14.72 4.03
N ILE A 279 17.75 14.85 2.78
CA ILE A 279 16.36 15.22 2.48
C ILE A 279 15.44 14.05 2.83
N THR A 280 15.83 12.82 2.50
CA THR A 280 15.12 11.60 2.85
C THR A 280 14.97 11.45 4.37
N GLU A 281 16.05 11.67 5.12
CA GLU A 281 16.04 11.61 6.58
C GLU A 281 15.14 12.68 7.18
N TRP A 282 15.24 13.92 6.71
CA TRP A 282 14.40 15.03 7.15
C TRP A 282 12.91 14.78 6.89
N LEU A 283 12.55 14.35 5.68
CA LEU A 283 11.17 14.00 5.33
C LEU A 283 10.65 12.84 6.20
N SER A 284 11.49 11.83 6.49
CA SER A 284 11.13 10.72 7.38
C SER A 284 10.84 11.19 8.81
N GLN A 285 11.62 12.14 9.33
CA GLN A 285 11.39 12.74 10.65
C GLN A 285 10.07 13.51 10.69
N LEU A 286 9.83 14.38 9.71
CA LEU A 286 8.59 15.16 9.60
C LEU A 286 7.34 14.25 9.45
N PHE A 287 7.46 13.17 8.67
CA PHE A 287 6.40 12.18 8.55
C PHE A 287 6.13 11.48 9.89
N ALA A 288 7.17 11.05 10.59
CA ALA A 288 7.03 10.40 11.90
C ALA A 288 6.42 11.34 12.95
N GLU A 289 6.69 12.65 12.90
CA GLU A 289 6.05 13.63 13.77
C GLU A 289 4.55 13.74 13.49
N ARG A 290 4.14 13.79 12.21
CA ARG A 290 2.73 13.83 11.82
C ARG A 290 1.97 12.58 12.28
N THR A 291 2.54 11.39 12.12
CA THR A 291 1.90 10.14 12.55
C THR A 291 1.67 10.02 14.05
N LYS A 292 2.43 10.78 14.87
CA LYS A 292 2.23 10.83 16.33
C LYS A 292 1.01 11.64 16.75
N ILE A 293 0.64 12.65 15.98
CA ILE A 293 -0.38 13.64 16.38
C ILE A 293 -1.64 13.62 15.51
N GLU A 294 -1.52 13.20 14.25
CA GLU A 294 -2.64 13.13 13.30
C GLU A 294 -3.28 11.74 13.28
N GLY A 295 -4.55 11.68 12.88
CA GLY A 295 -5.30 10.45 12.66
C GLY A 295 -6.57 10.34 13.49
N VAL A 296 -7.38 9.33 13.17
CA VAL A 296 -8.67 9.07 13.81
C VAL A 296 -8.47 8.10 14.97
N TRP A 297 -8.98 8.46 16.14
CA TRP A 297 -9.00 7.58 17.31
C TRP A 297 -9.89 6.35 17.07
N VAL A 298 -9.33 5.16 17.28
CA VAL A 298 -10.03 3.87 17.07
C VAL A 298 -9.87 2.90 18.26
N THR A 299 -9.05 3.23 19.24
CA THR A 299 -8.85 2.41 20.47
C THR A 299 -8.93 3.24 21.73
#